data_c47e6d721cafaa3ac2241b84b6bd26b5
#
_entry.id   c47e6d721cafaa3ac2241b84b6bd26b5
#
_cell.length_a   1.000
_cell.length_b   1.000
_cell.length_c   1.000
_cell.angle_alpha   90.00
_cell.angle_beta   90.00
_cell.angle_gamma   90.00
#
_symmetry.space_group_name_H-M   'P 1'
#
loop_
_entity.id
_entity.type
_entity.pdbx_description
1 polymer ?
#
loop_
_entity_poly.entity_id
_entity_poly.type
_entity_poly.pdbx_seq_one_letter_code
_entity_poly.pdbx_strand_id
1 'polypeptide(L)'
;MPEPRTITVPLTPPQSVESTTAQVWDGSDPDAAAIVLAHGAGTDMTHRLMQRHAADLVGRGHAVALFNFAYTERGGRRPDPAPRLEQAWRDVIAALRPEFGADRPLVIGGRSMGGRIASMVAVDAKSLGVDGVACLAYPLHPPGKPEKLRVAHWPSLTRPILLLSGDRDSMAPLDSLRAQLEAAMPDGLATLHVVAGADHSYRVRKSDGRTEEEVCIEVADVISDWSQQLGTG
;
A
#
# COMPACT_ATOMS: atom_id res chain seq x y z
N MET A 1 -14.14 -7.92 13.39
CA MET A 1 -13.25 -8.52 12.40
C MET A 1 -12.85 -9.92 12.90
N PRO A 2 -12.80 -10.95 12.03
CA PRO A 2 -12.31 -12.28 12.42
C PRO A 2 -10.83 -12.20 12.86
N GLU A 3 -10.39 -13.19 13.61
CA GLU A 3 -8.97 -13.34 13.98
C GLU A 3 -8.14 -13.64 12.73
N PRO A 4 -6.97 -13.01 12.54
CA PRO A 4 -6.10 -13.31 11.41
C PRO A 4 -5.36 -14.64 11.60
N ARG A 5 -5.10 -15.33 10.50
CA ARG A 5 -4.08 -16.37 10.48
C ARG A 5 -2.70 -15.69 10.47
N THR A 6 -1.75 -16.28 11.16
CA THR A 6 -0.36 -15.80 11.13
C THR A 6 0.46 -16.70 10.21
N ILE A 7 1.15 -16.08 9.24
CA ILE A 7 2.02 -16.78 8.30
C ILE A 7 3.46 -16.27 8.52
N THR A 8 4.39 -17.21 8.64
CA THR A 8 5.83 -16.91 8.64
C THR A 8 6.31 -16.92 7.21
N VAL A 9 6.84 -15.78 6.75
CA VAL A 9 7.37 -15.60 5.39
C VAL A 9 8.90 -15.66 5.45
N PRO A 10 9.55 -16.66 4.83
CA PRO A 10 11.01 -16.70 4.69
C PRO A 10 11.49 -15.49 3.87
N LEU A 11 12.61 -14.92 4.28
CA LEU A 11 13.20 -13.77 3.61
C LEU A 11 14.51 -14.13 2.91
N THR A 12 14.63 -13.74 1.65
CA THR A 12 15.85 -13.94 0.86
C THR A 12 16.99 -13.06 1.37
N PRO A 13 18.17 -13.61 1.69
CA PRO A 13 19.34 -12.82 2.08
C PRO A 13 19.78 -11.80 1.02
N PRO A 14 20.38 -10.67 1.42
CA PRO A 14 20.75 -10.31 2.79
C PRO A 14 19.65 -9.50 3.51
N GLN A 15 18.98 -10.13 4.46
CA GLN A 15 18.02 -9.46 5.34
C GLN A 15 18.53 -9.45 6.79
N SER A 16 17.92 -8.64 7.66
CA SER A 16 18.32 -8.53 9.07
C SER A 16 17.76 -9.64 9.96
N VAL A 17 16.82 -10.42 9.44
CA VAL A 17 16.19 -11.60 10.02
C VAL A 17 15.94 -12.63 8.92
N GLU A 18 15.77 -13.90 9.28
CA GLU A 18 15.54 -14.99 8.32
C GLU A 18 14.10 -15.06 7.81
N SER A 19 13.16 -14.50 8.57
CA SER A 19 11.74 -14.50 8.21
C SER A 19 11.04 -13.28 8.75
N THR A 20 9.86 -13.00 8.20
CA THR A 20 8.95 -11.98 8.71
C THR A 20 7.55 -12.56 8.94
N THR A 21 6.75 -11.83 9.70
CA THR A 21 5.38 -12.19 10.05
C THR A 21 4.39 -11.49 9.14
N ALA A 22 3.40 -12.24 8.64
CA ALA A 22 2.22 -11.70 8.00
C ALA A 22 0.95 -12.12 8.76
N GLN A 23 0.02 -11.19 8.92
CA GLN A 23 -1.34 -11.43 9.38
C GLN A 23 -2.25 -11.50 8.15
N VAL A 24 -3.02 -12.57 8.02
CA VAL A 24 -3.88 -12.82 6.85
C VAL A 24 -5.32 -13.03 7.31
N TRP A 25 -6.23 -12.28 6.74
CA TRP A 25 -7.68 -12.44 6.88
C TRP A 25 -8.25 -12.95 5.57
N ASP A 26 -9.03 -14.01 5.66
CA ASP A 26 -9.77 -14.53 4.52
C ASP A 26 -10.93 -13.59 4.18
N GLY A 27 -11.12 -13.34 2.88
CA GLY A 27 -12.25 -12.56 2.39
C GLY A 27 -13.53 -13.41 2.33
N SER A 28 -14.67 -12.77 2.52
CA SER A 28 -15.98 -13.41 2.37
C SER A 28 -16.46 -13.47 0.91
N ASP A 29 -15.89 -12.64 0.04
CA ASP A 29 -16.21 -12.57 -1.38
C ASP A 29 -15.04 -13.14 -2.21
N PRO A 30 -15.22 -14.28 -2.89
CA PRO A 30 -14.16 -14.89 -3.70
C PRO A 30 -13.79 -14.06 -4.93
N ASP A 31 -14.69 -13.20 -5.42
CA ASP A 31 -14.46 -12.36 -6.60
C ASP A 31 -13.79 -11.03 -6.25
N ALA A 32 -13.83 -10.61 -4.97
CA ALA A 32 -13.14 -9.43 -4.52
C ALA A 32 -11.61 -9.63 -4.51
N ALA A 33 -10.84 -8.62 -4.87
CA ALA A 33 -9.38 -8.69 -4.90
C ALA A 33 -8.76 -9.09 -3.55
N ALA A 34 -7.64 -9.79 -3.59
CA ALA A 34 -6.75 -9.91 -2.44
C ALA A 34 -5.88 -8.66 -2.32
N ILE A 35 -5.70 -8.14 -1.11
CA ILE A 35 -5.01 -6.87 -0.86
C ILE A 35 -3.91 -7.07 0.18
N VAL A 36 -2.65 -6.84 -0.21
CA VAL A 36 -1.50 -6.90 0.70
C VAL A 36 -1.01 -5.48 0.97
N LEU A 37 -0.98 -5.09 2.24
CA LEU A 37 -0.57 -3.74 2.65
C LEU A 37 0.65 -3.76 3.57
N ALA A 38 1.63 -2.91 3.23
CA ALA A 38 2.81 -2.66 4.07
C ALA A 38 2.68 -1.36 4.87
N HIS A 39 3.27 -1.37 6.05
CA HIS A 39 3.28 -0.23 6.96
C HIS A 39 4.23 0.90 6.52
N GLY A 40 4.05 2.10 7.09
CA GLY A 40 4.92 3.25 6.91
C GLY A 40 6.23 3.14 7.70
N ALA A 41 7.17 4.06 7.41
CA ALA A 41 8.43 4.15 8.16
C ALA A 41 8.19 4.42 9.66
N GLY A 42 8.94 3.72 10.51
CA GLY A 42 8.88 3.90 11.96
C GLY A 42 7.67 3.29 12.65
N THR A 43 6.81 2.57 11.90
CA THR A 43 5.66 1.81 12.40
C THR A 43 5.80 0.34 12.01
N ASP A 44 4.81 -0.48 12.35
CA ASP A 44 4.71 -1.89 12.01
C ASP A 44 3.26 -2.26 11.60
N MET A 45 3.00 -3.53 11.26
CA MET A 45 1.69 -4.00 10.84
C MET A 45 0.61 -3.89 11.93
N THR A 46 1.00 -3.80 13.21
CA THR A 46 0.05 -3.64 14.34
C THR A 46 -0.39 -2.19 14.56
N HIS A 47 0.18 -1.25 13.81
CA HIS A 47 -0.20 0.15 13.91
C HIS A 47 -1.69 0.34 13.67
N ARG A 48 -2.35 1.13 14.52
CA ARG A 48 -3.82 1.34 14.54
C ARG A 48 -4.44 1.58 13.16
N LEU A 49 -3.81 2.42 12.34
CA LEU A 49 -4.33 2.71 10.99
C LEU A 49 -4.20 1.51 10.04
N MET A 50 -3.12 0.72 10.14
CA MET A 50 -2.96 -0.48 9.32
C MET A 50 -4.04 -1.51 9.67
N GLN A 51 -4.25 -1.76 10.95
CA GLN A 51 -5.29 -2.67 11.45
C GLN A 51 -6.70 -2.18 11.08
N ARG A 52 -6.93 -0.85 11.13
CA ARG A 52 -8.21 -0.27 10.74
C ARG A 52 -8.47 -0.46 9.24
N HIS A 53 -7.51 -0.15 8.36
CA HIS A 53 -7.67 -0.37 6.93
C HIS A 53 -7.88 -1.84 6.59
N ALA A 54 -7.17 -2.75 7.25
CA ALA A 54 -7.41 -4.19 7.09
C ALA A 54 -8.85 -4.56 7.48
N ALA A 55 -9.32 -4.09 8.64
CA ALA A 55 -10.69 -4.34 9.12
C ALA A 55 -11.76 -3.84 8.13
N ASP A 56 -11.58 -2.60 7.65
CA ASP A 56 -12.54 -1.97 6.75
C ASP A 56 -12.59 -2.67 5.38
N LEU A 57 -11.45 -3.16 4.87
CA LEU A 57 -11.36 -3.92 3.60
C LEU A 57 -11.90 -5.35 3.76
N VAL A 58 -11.60 -6.05 4.87
CA VAL A 58 -12.19 -7.35 5.18
C VAL A 58 -13.71 -7.24 5.30
N GLY A 59 -14.22 -6.17 5.91
CA GLY A 59 -15.64 -5.88 5.99
C GLY A 59 -16.34 -5.69 4.63
N ARG A 60 -15.55 -5.42 3.56
CA ARG A 60 -16.02 -5.32 2.16
C ARG A 60 -15.79 -6.59 1.34
N GLY A 61 -15.42 -7.68 2.02
CA GLY A 61 -15.27 -9.00 1.38
C GLY A 61 -13.87 -9.33 0.88
N HIS A 62 -12.92 -8.39 0.93
CA HIS A 62 -11.56 -8.63 0.48
C HIS A 62 -10.81 -9.62 1.38
N ALA A 63 -9.97 -10.49 0.78
CA ALA A 63 -8.88 -11.10 1.52
C ALA A 63 -7.79 -10.06 1.73
N VAL A 64 -7.28 -9.94 2.96
CA VAL A 64 -6.31 -8.91 3.30
C VAL A 64 -5.10 -9.50 3.99
N ALA A 65 -3.91 -9.01 3.68
CA ALA A 65 -2.72 -9.30 4.46
C ALA A 65 -1.99 -8.03 4.87
N LEU A 66 -1.48 -8.04 6.10
CA LEU A 66 -0.52 -7.07 6.61
C LEU A 66 0.77 -7.81 6.96
N PHE A 67 1.91 -7.19 6.72
CA PHE A 67 3.20 -7.80 7.10
C PHE A 67 4.18 -6.76 7.66
N ASN A 68 5.20 -7.26 8.34
CA ASN A 68 6.31 -6.46 8.81
C ASN A 68 7.49 -6.48 7.83
N PHE A 69 8.19 -5.35 7.66
CA PHE A 69 9.52 -5.37 7.08
C PHE A 69 10.55 -5.94 8.06
N ALA A 70 11.62 -6.54 7.55
CA ALA A 70 12.67 -7.19 8.35
C ALA A 70 13.21 -6.32 9.50
N TYR A 71 13.33 -5.00 9.29
CA TYR A 71 13.82 -4.11 10.34
C TYR A 71 12.86 -3.99 11.54
N THR A 72 11.55 -4.13 11.33
CA THR A 72 10.57 -4.10 12.42
C THR A 72 10.51 -5.42 13.17
N GLU A 73 10.69 -6.55 12.51
CA GLU A 73 10.78 -7.87 13.15
C GLU A 73 11.93 -7.93 14.18
N ARG A 74 13.06 -7.31 13.90
CA ARG A 74 14.16 -7.19 14.86
C ARG A 74 13.97 -6.08 15.91
N GLY A 75 12.80 -5.43 15.98
CA GLY A 75 12.50 -4.34 16.91
C GLY A 75 13.08 -2.97 16.50
N GLY A 76 13.53 -2.82 15.24
CA GLY A 76 14.09 -1.58 14.72
C GLY A 76 12.99 -0.60 14.28
N ARG A 77 13.31 0.72 14.32
CA ARG A 77 12.43 1.78 13.82
C ARG A 77 12.94 2.44 12.54
N ARG A 78 14.24 2.30 12.26
CA ARG A 78 14.87 2.86 11.06
C ARG A 78 14.71 1.89 9.90
N PRO A 79 14.07 2.31 8.80
CA PRO A 79 13.92 1.45 7.63
C PRO A 79 15.24 0.96 7.07
N ASP A 80 15.23 -0.26 6.56
CA ASP A 80 16.31 -0.79 5.74
C ASP A 80 16.41 -0.02 4.41
N PRO A 81 17.54 -0.11 3.68
CA PRO A 81 17.67 0.44 2.34
C PRO A 81 16.61 -0.12 1.37
N ALA A 82 16.21 0.67 0.39
CA ALA A 82 15.14 0.31 -0.56
C ALA A 82 15.30 -1.08 -1.20
N PRO A 83 16.48 -1.52 -1.66
CA PRO A 83 16.62 -2.86 -2.23
C PRO A 83 16.24 -4.01 -1.28
N ARG A 84 16.49 -3.86 0.02
CA ARG A 84 16.06 -4.86 1.02
C ARG A 84 14.53 -4.84 1.23
N LEU A 85 13.94 -3.65 1.27
CA LEU A 85 12.48 -3.51 1.40
C LEU A 85 11.77 -4.06 0.15
N GLU A 86 12.32 -3.85 -1.03
CA GLU A 86 11.81 -4.40 -2.29
C GLU A 86 11.92 -5.94 -2.29
N GLN A 87 13.07 -6.50 -1.85
CA GLN A 87 13.20 -7.95 -1.76
C GLN A 87 12.21 -8.55 -0.77
N ALA A 88 12.03 -7.93 0.41
CA ALA A 88 11.03 -8.37 1.38
C ALA A 88 9.60 -8.36 0.78
N TRP A 89 9.25 -7.36 -0.02
CA TRP A 89 7.99 -7.35 -0.75
C TRP A 89 7.86 -8.53 -1.73
N ARG A 90 8.91 -8.83 -2.50
CA ARG A 90 8.91 -9.97 -3.44
C ARG A 90 8.72 -11.29 -2.71
N ASP A 91 9.41 -11.48 -1.59
CA ASP A 91 9.29 -12.68 -0.75
C ASP A 91 7.86 -12.82 -0.19
N VAL A 92 7.26 -11.72 0.28
CA VAL A 92 5.88 -11.68 0.78
C VAL A 92 4.87 -12.01 -0.32
N ILE A 93 5.03 -11.42 -1.52
CA ILE A 93 4.15 -11.73 -2.66
C ILE A 93 4.25 -13.21 -3.02
N ALA A 94 5.46 -13.76 -3.11
CA ALA A 94 5.68 -15.17 -3.44
C ALA A 94 5.05 -16.13 -2.41
N ALA A 95 5.14 -15.78 -1.12
CA ALA A 95 4.56 -16.58 -0.04
C ALA A 95 3.03 -16.48 0.04
N LEU A 96 2.46 -15.30 -0.20
CA LEU A 96 1.04 -15.05 -0.01
C LEU A 96 0.18 -15.27 -1.26
N ARG A 97 0.74 -15.21 -2.45
CA ARG A 97 -0.01 -15.44 -3.70
C ARG A 97 -0.76 -16.78 -3.70
N PRO A 98 -0.13 -17.90 -3.31
CA PRO A 98 -0.83 -19.20 -3.22
C PRO A 98 -1.98 -19.24 -2.21
N GLU A 99 -1.90 -18.43 -1.15
CA GLU A 99 -2.91 -18.35 -0.10
C GLU A 99 -4.23 -17.74 -0.59
N PHE A 100 -4.16 -16.86 -1.60
CA PHE A 100 -5.33 -16.14 -2.13
C PHE A 100 -5.97 -16.80 -3.35
N GLY A 101 -5.31 -17.80 -3.96
CA GLY A 101 -5.75 -18.43 -5.21
C GLY A 101 -5.23 -17.71 -6.45
N ALA A 102 -4.95 -18.48 -7.51
CA ALA A 102 -4.27 -17.99 -8.71
C ALA A 102 -5.08 -16.97 -9.52
N ASP A 103 -6.39 -17.15 -9.57
CA ASP A 103 -7.29 -16.35 -10.42
C ASP A 103 -7.78 -15.05 -9.74
N ARG A 104 -7.57 -14.93 -8.44
CA ARG A 104 -8.01 -13.75 -7.68
C ARG A 104 -7.11 -12.56 -7.98
N PRO A 105 -7.66 -11.38 -8.35
CA PRO A 105 -6.85 -10.19 -8.55
C PRO A 105 -6.03 -9.85 -7.29
N LEU A 106 -4.75 -9.53 -7.46
CA LEU A 106 -3.85 -9.19 -6.37
C LEU A 106 -3.47 -7.71 -6.41
N VAL A 107 -3.84 -6.99 -5.38
CA VAL A 107 -3.43 -5.60 -5.14
C VAL A 107 -2.34 -5.59 -4.07
N ILE A 108 -1.20 -4.97 -4.37
CA ILE A 108 -0.18 -4.66 -3.38
C ILE A 108 -0.20 -3.16 -3.05
N GLY A 109 0.23 -2.79 -1.85
CA GLY A 109 0.20 -1.38 -1.52
C GLY A 109 0.64 -1.09 -0.10
N GLY A 110 0.15 0.00 0.44
CA GLY A 110 0.43 0.33 1.82
C GLY A 110 0.58 1.81 2.08
N ARG A 111 0.90 2.12 3.33
CA ARG A 111 0.96 3.49 3.80
C ARG A 111 2.34 4.09 3.60
N SER A 112 2.39 5.30 3.03
CA SER A 112 3.61 6.10 2.90
C SER A 112 4.77 5.28 2.30
N MET A 113 5.82 4.98 3.06
CA MET A 113 6.95 4.15 2.61
C MET A 113 6.47 2.79 2.06
N GLY A 114 5.52 2.13 2.73
CA GLY A 114 5.00 0.83 2.29
C GLY A 114 4.43 0.86 0.89
N GLY A 115 3.56 1.83 0.58
CA GLY A 115 3.00 2.05 -0.76
C GLY A 115 4.04 2.44 -1.79
N ARG A 116 5.01 3.30 -1.41
CA ARG A 116 6.10 3.67 -2.30
C ARG A 116 6.97 2.47 -2.70
N ILE A 117 7.34 1.62 -1.75
CA ILE A 117 8.13 0.42 -2.07
C ILE A 117 7.29 -0.57 -2.90
N ALA A 118 6.00 -0.75 -2.59
CA ALA A 118 5.10 -1.55 -3.40
C ALA A 118 5.07 -1.07 -4.87
N SER A 119 4.98 0.24 -5.11
CA SER A 119 5.01 0.80 -6.47
C SER A 119 6.36 0.59 -7.18
N MET A 120 7.50 0.57 -6.45
CA MET A 120 8.81 0.24 -7.02
C MET A 120 8.88 -1.24 -7.43
N VAL A 121 8.35 -2.15 -6.63
CA VAL A 121 8.27 -3.59 -6.95
C VAL A 121 7.31 -3.86 -8.11
N ALA A 122 6.27 -3.06 -8.26
CA ALA A 122 5.27 -3.20 -9.32
C ALA A 122 5.79 -2.87 -10.74
N VAL A 123 7.01 -2.40 -10.90
CA VAL A 123 7.70 -2.39 -12.20
C VAL A 123 7.75 -3.81 -12.80
N ASP A 124 7.87 -4.83 -11.94
CA ASP A 124 7.86 -6.25 -12.32
C ASP A 124 6.49 -6.92 -12.09
N ALA A 125 5.41 -6.15 -11.98
CA ALA A 125 4.07 -6.62 -11.60
C ALA A 125 3.60 -7.86 -12.38
N LYS A 126 3.85 -7.91 -13.69
CA LYS A 126 3.46 -9.04 -14.54
C LYS A 126 4.10 -10.35 -14.09
N SER A 127 5.40 -10.35 -13.79
CA SER A 127 6.13 -11.55 -13.34
C SER A 127 5.76 -11.95 -11.91
N LEU A 128 5.26 -11.03 -11.12
CA LEU A 128 4.84 -11.23 -9.74
C LEU A 128 3.34 -11.59 -9.59
N GLY A 129 2.58 -11.59 -10.69
CA GLY A 129 1.15 -11.82 -10.65
C GLY A 129 0.39 -10.72 -9.89
N VAL A 130 0.86 -9.47 -9.98
CA VAL A 130 0.24 -8.30 -9.36
C VAL A 130 -0.61 -7.56 -10.39
N ASP A 131 -1.85 -7.25 -10.04
CA ASP A 131 -2.83 -6.64 -10.93
C ASP A 131 -3.02 -5.15 -10.69
N GLY A 132 -2.67 -4.66 -9.49
CA GLY A 132 -2.78 -3.24 -9.18
C GLY A 132 -1.98 -2.82 -7.94
N VAL A 133 -1.80 -1.50 -7.79
CA VAL A 133 -1.08 -0.91 -6.66
C VAL A 133 -1.95 0.13 -5.95
N ALA A 134 -2.11 0.03 -4.63
CA ALA A 134 -2.83 1.03 -3.83
C ALA A 134 -1.87 1.78 -2.88
N CYS A 135 -1.65 3.06 -3.14
CA CYS A 135 -0.75 3.91 -2.35
C CYS A 135 -1.54 4.85 -1.43
N LEU A 136 -1.48 4.59 -0.13
CA LEU A 136 -2.10 5.40 0.91
C LEU A 136 -1.10 6.46 1.38
N ALA A 137 -1.36 7.73 1.08
CA ALA A 137 -0.49 8.86 1.36
C ALA A 137 0.93 8.66 0.78
N TYR A 138 1.03 8.60 -0.55
CA TYR A 138 2.33 8.43 -1.23
C TYR A 138 3.28 9.57 -0.90
N PRO A 139 4.51 9.31 -0.41
CA PRO A 139 5.46 10.36 -0.07
C PRO A 139 6.22 10.81 -1.32
N LEU A 140 5.69 11.79 -2.05
CA LEU A 140 6.28 12.29 -3.31
C LEU A 140 7.74 12.72 -3.14
N HIS A 141 8.09 13.23 -1.95
CA HIS A 141 9.45 13.59 -1.56
C HIS A 141 9.70 13.31 -0.07
N PRO A 142 10.96 13.30 0.40
CA PRO A 142 11.26 13.25 1.83
C PRO A 142 10.78 14.52 2.54
N PRO A 143 10.48 14.47 3.87
CA PRO A 143 10.13 15.64 4.64
C PRO A 143 11.18 16.77 4.46
N GLY A 144 10.71 17.98 4.13
CA GLY A 144 11.56 19.17 3.97
C GLY A 144 12.52 19.15 2.77
N LYS A 145 12.33 18.23 1.79
CA LYS A 145 13.19 18.12 0.59
C LYS A 145 12.33 17.96 -0.67
N PRO A 146 11.51 18.97 -1.04
CA PRO A 146 10.60 18.89 -2.18
C PRO A 146 11.31 18.68 -3.52
N GLU A 147 12.58 19.04 -3.62
CA GLU A 147 13.41 18.84 -4.81
C GLU A 147 13.82 17.36 -5.04
N LYS A 148 13.65 16.49 -4.02
CA LYS A 148 14.03 15.07 -4.10
C LYS A 148 12.83 14.20 -4.41
N LEU A 149 12.33 14.30 -5.63
CA LEU A 149 11.18 13.53 -6.09
C LEU A 149 11.47 12.02 -6.08
N ARG A 150 10.43 11.25 -5.78
CA ARG A 150 10.47 9.78 -5.65
C ARG A 150 9.62 9.11 -6.72
N VAL A 151 9.75 9.53 -7.95
CA VAL A 151 8.93 9.12 -9.10
C VAL A 151 9.71 8.47 -10.24
N ALA A 152 11.03 8.27 -10.09
CA ALA A 152 11.90 7.78 -11.16
C ALA A 152 11.48 6.43 -11.76
N HIS A 153 10.74 5.58 -11.02
CA HIS A 153 10.24 4.30 -11.48
C HIS A 153 8.84 4.38 -12.14
N TRP A 154 8.12 5.49 -12.02
CA TRP A 154 6.76 5.63 -12.53
C TRP A 154 6.62 5.39 -14.04
N PRO A 155 7.56 5.86 -14.91
CA PRO A 155 7.47 5.59 -16.35
C PRO A 155 7.55 4.10 -16.72
N SER A 156 8.02 3.25 -15.80
CA SER A 156 8.15 1.80 -15.99
C SER A 156 6.99 1.00 -15.43
N LEU A 157 5.99 1.66 -14.84
CA LEU A 157 4.79 0.97 -14.33
C LEU A 157 3.94 0.46 -15.49
N THR A 158 3.40 -0.75 -15.33
CA THR A 158 2.60 -1.44 -16.35
C THR A 158 1.23 -1.86 -15.83
N ARG A 159 0.92 -1.61 -14.56
CA ARG A 159 -0.35 -1.95 -13.92
C ARG A 159 -1.00 -0.71 -13.31
N PRO A 160 -2.34 -0.69 -13.22
CA PRO A 160 -3.06 0.41 -12.60
C PRO A 160 -2.54 0.73 -11.20
N ILE A 161 -2.44 2.01 -10.90
CA ILE A 161 -2.05 2.51 -9.58
C ILE A 161 -3.10 3.51 -9.07
N LEU A 162 -3.58 3.26 -7.85
CA LEU A 162 -4.44 4.15 -7.10
C LEU A 162 -3.59 4.93 -6.08
N LEU A 163 -3.64 6.26 -6.15
CA LEU A 163 -3.04 7.14 -5.16
C LEU A 163 -4.16 7.80 -4.35
N LEU A 164 -4.18 7.57 -3.03
CA LEU A 164 -5.06 8.24 -2.10
C LEU A 164 -4.25 9.28 -1.34
N SER A 165 -4.46 10.57 -1.62
CA SER A 165 -3.62 11.65 -1.09
C SER A 165 -4.46 12.69 -0.39
N GLY A 166 -4.08 13.06 0.84
CA GLY A 166 -4.71 14.17 1.53
C GLY A 166 -4.38 15.50 0.89
N ASP A 167 -5.34 16.43 0.82
CA ASP A 167 -5.12 17.78 0.29
C ASP A 167 -4.25 18.67 1.19
N ARG A 168 -3.96 18.19 2.41
CA ARG A 168 -3.06 18.84 3.36
C ARG A 168 -1.77 18.04 3.59
N ASP A 169 -1.48 17.06 2.74
CA ASP A 169 -0.25 16.28 2.83
C ASP A 169 0.96 17.09 2.36
N SER A 170 1.80 17.51 3.31
CA SER A 170 3.01 18.28 3.02
C SER A 170 4.13 17.47 2.34
N MET A 171 4.02 16.14 2.30
CA MET A 171 4.96 15.26 1.58
C MET A 171 4.52 14.97 0.15
N ALA A 172 3.30 15.35 -0.21
CA ALA A 172 2.74 15.23 -1.56
C ALA A 172 1.75 16.37 -1.84
N PRO A 173 2.21 17.64 -1.92
CA PRO A 173 1.34 18.75 -2.28
C PRO A 173 0.61 18.45 -3.59
N LEU A 174 -0.71 18.62 -3.63
CA LEU A 174 -1.56 18.14 -4.74
C LEU A 174 -1.15 18.67 -6.10
N ASP A 175 -0.78 19.94 -6.21
CA ASP A 175 -0.33 20.52 -7.48
C ASP A 175 0.95 19.84 -7.99
N SER A 176 1.90 19.61 -7.07
CA SER A 176 3.13 18.87 -7.39
C SER A 176 2.85 17.42 -7.77
N LEU A 177 1.94 16.76 -7.03
CA LEU A 177 1.56 15.38 -7.31
C LEU A 177 0.90 15.25 -8.69
N ARG A 178 -0.06 16.12 -9.01
CA ARG A 178 -0.73 16.15 -10.33
C ARG A 178 0.25 16.41 -11.46
N ALA A 179 1.16 17.38 -11.31
CA ALA A 179 2.18 17.66 -12.32
C ALA A 179 3.12 16.46 -12.55
N GLN A 180 3.47 15.70 -11.50
CA GLN A 180 4.29 14.50 -11.64
C GLN A 180 3.52 13.32 -12.25
N LEU A 181 2.25 13.18 -11.96
CA LEU A 181 1.39 12.17 -12.61
C LEU A 181 1.29 12.43 -14.11
N GLU A 182 1.07 13.67 -14.51
CA GLU A 182 1.02 14.07 -15.93
C GLU A 182 2.37 13.88 -16.63
N ALA A 183 3.49 14.22 -15.97
CA ALA A 183 4.81 14.21 -16.58
C ALA A 183 5.47 12.82 -16.64
N ALA A 184 5.18 11.94 -15.70
CA ALA A 184 5.97 10.71 -15.51
C ALA A 184 5.13 9.42 -15.50
N MET A 185 3.83 9.49 -15.29
CA MET A 185 2.99 8.29 -15.25
C MET A 185 2.51 7.93 -16.66
N PRO A 186 2.55 6.66 -17.07
CA PRO A 186 1.95 6.25 -18.33
C PRO A 186 0.45 6.55 -18.36
N ASP A 187 -0.05 6.98 -19.52
CA ASP A 187 -1.43 7.38 -19.70
C ASP A 187 -2.43 6.31 -19.25
N GLY A 188 -3.43 6.74 -18.51
CA GLY A 188 -4.52 5.88 -18.04
C GLY A 188 -4.18 4.91 -16.91
N LEU A 189 -2.92 4.84 -16.44
CA LEU A 189 -2.56 3.94 -15.35
C LEU A 189 -2.85 4.51 -13.96
N ALA A 190 -2.80 5.83 -13.78
CA ALA A 190 -2.98 6.44 -12.46
C ALA A 190 -4.41 6.87 -12.22
N THR A 191 -4.95 6.51 -11.06
CA THR A 191 -6.14 7.09 -10.46
C THR A 191 -5.73 7.87 -9.21
N LEU A 192 -6.05 9.16 -9.16
CA LEU A 192 -5.82 9.99 -7.98
C LEU A 192 -7.14 10.26 -7.26
N HIS A 193 -7.26 9.80 -6.04
CA HIS A 193 -8.34 10.17 -5.13
C HIS A 193 -7.83 11.15 -4.08
N VAL A 194 -8.50 12.31 -3.96
CA VAL A 194 -8.15 13.35 -3.00
C VAL A 194 -8.99 13.19 -1.74
N VAL A 195 -8.32 12.87 -0.63
CA VAL A 195 -8.95 12.76 0.69
C VAL A 195 -9.03 14.14 1.33
N ALA A 196 -10.20 14.76 1.27
CA ALA A 196 -10.42 16.14 1.69
C ALA A 196 -10.12 16.34 3.18
N GLY A 197 -9.39 17.41 3.52
CA GLY A 197 -9.01 17.80 4.87
C GLY A 197 -7.90 16.94 5.50
N ALA A 198 -7.45 15.87 4.85
CA ALA A 198 -6.50 14.94 5.44
C ALA A 198 -5.04 15.38 5.26
N ASP A 199 -4.24 15.18 6.32
CA ASP A 199 -2.78 15.29 6.26
C ASP A 199 -2.12 13.95 5.85
N HIS A 200 -0.78 13.89 5.85
CA HIS A 200 -0.01 12.66 5.53
C HIS A 200 -0.37 11.46 6.43
N SER A 201 -0.96 11.69 7.58
CA SER A 201 -1.39 10.66 8.53
C SER A 201 -2.89 10.39 8.50
N TYR A 202 -3.59 10.95 7.52
CA TYR A 202 -5.05 10.93 7.40
C TYR A 202 -5.78 11.56 8.58
N ARG A 203 -5.10 12.46 9.31
CA ARG A 203 -5.75 13.27 10.33
C ARG A 203 -6.47 14.43 9.70
N VAL A 204 -7.66 14.70 10.19
CA VAL A 204 -8.50 15.83 9.80
C VAL A 204 -8.63 16.82 10.97
N ARG A 205 -8.88 18.09 10.67
CA ARG A 205 -9.13 19.09 11.71
C ARG A 205 -10.58 18.97 12.18
N LYS A 206 -10.83 19.31 13.45
CA LYS A 206 -12.20 19.37 13.97
C LYS A 206 -13.10 20.34 13.19
N SER A 207 -12.50 21.41 12.64
CA SER A 207 -13.19 22.39 11.79
C SER A 207 -13.66 21.85 10.45
N ASP A 208 -13.10 20.71 10.00
CA ASP A 208 -13.40 20.17 8.67
C ASP A 208 -14.72 19.35 8.69
N GLY A 209 -15.36 19.24 9.86
CA GLY A 209 -16.69 18.62 10.01
C GLY A 209 -16.71 17.12 9.77
N ARG A 210 -15.54 16.46 9.77
CA ARG A 210 -15.40 15.01 9.58
C ARG A 210 -14.38 14.40 10.53
N THR A 211 -14.46 13.09 10.68
CA THR A 211 -13.64 12.30 11.61
C THR A 211 -12.57 11.47 10.87
N GLU A 212 -11.53 11.04 11.61
CA GLU A 212 -10.54 10.08 11.08
C GLU A 212 -11.20 8.74 10.71
N GLU A 213 -12.29 8.37 11.37
CA GLU A 213 -13.06 7.17 11.06
C GLU A 213 -13.72 7.25 9.68
N GLU A 214 -14.39 8.36 9.38
CA GLU A 214 -14.99 8.60 8.06
C GLU A 214 -13.93 8.63 6.95
N VAL A 215 -12.72 9.14 7.23
CA VAL A 215 -11.60 9.06 6.29
C VAL A 215 -11.17 7.61 6.04
N CYS A 216 -11.07 6.77 7.08
CA CYS A 216 -10.71 5.36 6.91
C CYS A 216 -11.77 4.61 6.10
N ILE A 217 -13.04 4.88 6.34
CA ILE A 217 -14.17 4.31 5.57
C ILE A 217 -14.06 4.71 4.11
N GLU A 218 -13.91 6.01 3.80
CA GLU A 218 -13.73 6.53 2.44
C GLU A 218 -12.55 5.87 1.72
N VAL A 219 -11.40 5.77 2.38
CA VAL A 219 -10.21 5.11 1.83
C VAL A 219 -10.49 3.66 1.45
N ALA A 220 -11.20 2.93 2.30
CA ALA A 220 -11.54 1.53 2.05
C ALA A 220 -12.59 1.37 0.93
N ASP A 221 -13.60 2.26 0.87
CA ASP A 221 -14.59 2.28 -0.21
C ASP A 221 -13.90 2.50 -1.55
N VAL A 222 -13.04 3.52 -1.64
CA VAL A 222 -12.33 3.85 -2.88
C VAL A 222 -11.39 2.73 -3.33
N ILE A 223 -10.68 2.07 -2.42
CA ILE A 223 -9.84 0.92 -2.76
C ILE A 223 -10.71 -0.24 -3.28
N SER A 224 -11.84 -0.52 -2.61
CA SER A 224 -12.76 -1.59 -2.99
C SER A 224 -13.33 -1.35 -4.39
N ASP A 225 -13.91 -0.18 -4.64
CA ASP A 225 -14.52 0.19 -5.92
C ASP A 225 -13.50 0.19 -7.07
N TRP A 226 -12.30 0.71 -6.81
CA TRP A 226 -11.22 0.71 -7.81
C TRP A 226 -10.73 -0.70 -8.11
N SER A 227 -10.60 -1.56 -7.11
CA SER A 227 -10.10 -2.92 -7.29
C SER A 227 -11.05 -3.83 -8.09
N GLN A 228 -12.36 -3.54 -8.10
CA GLN A 228 -13.35 -4.25 -8.93
C GLN A 228 -13.14 -4.03 -10.43
N GLN A 229 -12.42 -2.97 -10.82
CA GLN A 229 -12.11 -2.68 -12.22
C GLN A 229 -10.88 -3.43 -12.71
N LEU A 230 -10.13 -4.09 -11.79
CA LEU A 230 -8.97 -4.90 -12.13
C LEU A 230 -9.43 -6.28 -12.61
N GLY A 231 -8.87 -6.75 -13.72
CA GLY A 231 -9.18 -8.09 -14.25
C GLY A 231 -10.34 -8.15 -15.25
N THR A 232 -10.95 -7.03 -15.61
CA THR A 232 -12.00 -6.95 -16.65
C THR A 232 -11.46 -6.68 -18.05
N GLY A 233 -10.11 -6.78 -18.24
CA GLY A 233 -9.43 -6.52 -19.52
C GLY A 233 -8.66 -7.73 -20.07
#